data_362ef942c998a88ce9171cd434037b7c
#
_entry.id   362ef942c998a88ce9171cd434037b7c
#
_cell.length_a   1.000
_cell.length_b   1.000
_cell.length_c   1.000
_cell.angle_alpha   90.00
_cell.angle_beta   90.00
_cell.angle_gamma   90.00
#
_symmetry.space_group_name_H-M   'P 1'
#
loop_
_entity.id
_entity.type
_entity.pdbx_description
1 polymer ?
#
loop_
_entity_poly.entity_id
_entity_poly.type
_entity_poly.pdbx_seq_one_letter_code
_entity_poly.pdbx_strand_id
1 'polypeptide(L)'
;MFGDDTESVLQAAAALVNTEPGASHSGADELTRIEDVAAFYAGWSYSGALARSERELAAVRAVREEVRRFFAESRDDAAEHVNRVLEQAAALPRLVKHDGYDWHLHAVPNDAPFDQRILVETAMAVSDLVRADELGRLKECAADDCTAVLVDLSRNRSKRFCDVGNCGNRTNVSAYRARRALGA
;
A
#
# COMPACT_ATOMS: atom_id res chain seq x y z
N MET A 1 -12.28 9.73 -9.62
CA MET A 1 -12.40 9.25 -8.24
C MET A 1 -12.67 7.77 -8.36
N PHE A 2 -11.90 6.95 -7.71
CA PHE A 2 -12.05 5.49 -7.73
C PHE A 2 -13.18 5.10 -6.78
N GLY A 3 -13.60 3.83 -6.77
CA GLY A 3 -14.50 3.32 -5.75
C GLY A 3 -13.84 3.40 -4.35
N ASP A 4 -14.67 3.51 -3.31
CA ASP A 4 -14.16 3.61 -1.92
C ASP A 4 -13.35 2.37 -1.53
N ASP A 5 -13.67 1.20 -2.10
CA ASP A 5 -12.94 -0.05 -1.96
C ASP A 5 -11.54 0.03 -2.58
N THR A 6 -11.41 0.51 -3.83
CA THR A 6 -10.11 0.71 -4.50
C THR A 6 -9.22 1.66 -3.70
N GLU A 7 -9.75 2.79 -3.23
CA GLU A 7 -8.97 3.77 -2.45
C GLU A 7 -8.51 3.18 -1.11
N SER A 8 -9.38 2.44 -0.43
CA SER A 8 -9.06 1.76 0.84
C SER A 8 -7.96 0.71 0.67
N VAL A 9 -8.05 -0.13 -0.37
CA VAL A 9 -7.04 -1.15 -0.67
C VAL A 9 -5.68 -0.53 -0.96
N LEU A 10 -5.63 0.55 -1.77
CA LEU A 10 -4.37 1.24 -2.07
C LEU A 10 -3.74 1.87 -0.82
N GLN A 11 -4.56 2.45 0.07
CA GLN A 11 -4.08 2.98 1.33
C GLN A 11 -3.57 1.88 2.26
N ALA A 12 -4.26 0.74 2.34
CA ALA A 12 -3.80 -0.44 3.08
C ALA A 12 -2.48 -0.97 2.54
N ALA A 13 -2.32 -1.04 1.21
CA ALA A 13 -1.08 -1.44 0.55
C ALA A 13 0.08 -0.51 0.93
N ALA A 14 -0.13 0.82 0.88
CA ALA A 14 0.88 1.79 1.32
C ALA A 14 1.20 1.65 2.81
N ALA A 15 0.19 1.47 3.66
CA ALA A 15 0.39 1.27 5.09
C ALA A 15 1.19 0.00 5.39
N LEU A 16 0.92 -1.11 4.68
CA LEU A 16 1.66 -2.36 4.81
C LEU A 16 3.15 -2.17 4.47
N VAL A 17 3.44 -1.57 3.32
CA VAL A 17 4.82 -1.27 2.90
C VAL A 17 5.51 -0.36 3.91
N ASN A 18 4.80 0.61 4.47
CA ASN A 18 5.33 1.54 5.44
C ASN A 18 5.56 0.94 6.85
N THR A 19 5.30 -0.34 7.06
CA THR A 19 5.76 -1.07 8.26
C THR A 19 7.22 -1.50 8.19
N GLU A 20 7.88 -1.35 7.02
CA GLU A 20 9.29 -1.73 6.84
C GLU A 20 10.27 -0.76 7.51
N PRO A 21 11.49 -1.23 7.87
CA PRO A 21 12.54 -0.35 8.36
C PRO A 21 12.83 0.81 7.39
N GLY A 22 13.00 2.01 7.93
CA GLY A 22 13.25 3.22 7.13
C GLY A 22 11.99 3.88 6.53
N ALA A 23 10.91 3.11 6.38
CA ALA A 23 9.60 3.60 5.96
C ALA A 23 8.64 3.82 7.14
N SER A 24 8.80 3.06 8.21
CA SER A 24 7.92 3.04 9.38
C SER A 24 8.06 4.28 10.28
N HIS A 25 7.06 4.49 11.13
CA HIS A 25 7.08 5.60 12.10
C HIS A 25 8.20 5.44 13.13
N SER A 26 8.45 4.21 13.58
CA SER A 26 9.52 3.88 14.53
C SER A 26 10.92 3.84 13.91
N GLY A 27 11.02 3.76 12.59
CA GLY A 27 12.27 3.51 11.85
C GLY A 27 12.71 2.03 11.87
N ALA A 28 12.05 1.16 12.64
CA ALA A 28 12.27 -0.28 12.70
C ALA A 28 11.15 -1.04 11.98
N ASP A 29 11.26 -2.37 11.85
CA ASP A 29 10.16 -3.19 11.35
C ASP A 29 8.99 -3.19 12.36
N GLU A 30 7.80 -2.79 11.93
CA GLU A 30 6.60 -2.72 12.77
C GLU A 30 5.71 -3.96 12.66
N LEU A 31 6.06 -4.94 11.81
CA LEU A 31 5.44 -6.27 11.76
C LEU A 31 6.41 -7.31 12.35
N THR A 32 6.50 -7.38 13.66
CA THR A 32 7.45 -8.25 14.35
C THR A 32 6.81 -9.44 15.06
N ARG A 33 5.49 -9.37 15.30
CA ARG A 33 4.72 -10.38 16.03
C ARG A 33 3.41 -10.69 15.29
N ILE A 34 2.82 -11.83 15.61
CA ILE A 34 1.52 -12.26 15.09
C ILE A 34 0.42 -11.21 15.38
N GLU A 35 0.47 -10.59 16.55
CA GLU A 35 -0.47 -9.55 16.97
C GLU A 35 -0.41 -8.30 16.09
N ASP A 36 0.76 -7.97 15.57
CA ASP A 36 0.94 -6.81 14.68
C ASP A 36 0.22 -7.06 13.34
N VAL A 37 0.28 -8.28 12.80
CA VAL A 37 -0.49 -8.70 11.62
C VAL A 37 -1.99 -8.68 11.90
N ALA A 38 -2.41 -9.16 13.08
CA ALA A 38 -3.82 -9.15 13.47
C ALA A 38 -4.35 -7.71 13.64
N ALA A 39 -3.54 -6.81 14.17
CA ALA A 39 -3.88 -5.38 14.28
C ALA A 39 -4.00 -4.72 12.91
N PHE A 40 -3.08 -5.01 11.98
CA PHE A 40 -3.16 -4.55 10.60
C PHE A 40 -4.43 -5.05 9.91
N TYR A 41 -4.71 -6.36 10.01
CA TYR A 41 -5.92 -6.98 9.47
C TYR A 41 -7.20 -6.26 9.96
N ALA A 42 -7.32 -6.05 11.27
CA ALA A 42 -8.48 -5.39 11.87
C ALA A 42 -8.56 -3.90 11.50
N GLY A 43 -7.42 -3.21 11.48
CA GLY A 43 -7.35 -1.78 11.21
C GLY A 43 -7.76 -1.41 9.78
N TRP A 44 -7.59 -2.32 8.83
CA TRP A 44 -7.98 -2.15 7.43
C TRP A 44 -9.24 -2.93 7.04
N SER A 45 -9.98 -3.44 8.03
CA SER A 45 -11.25 -4.14 7.83
C SER A 45 -11.17 -5.30 6.83
N TYR A 46 -10.03 -5.99 6.78
CA TYR A 46 -9.92 -7.20 5.97
C TYR A 46 -10.91 -8.26 6.43
N SER A 47 -11.48 -8.99 5.48
CA SER A 47 -12.39 -10.10 5.75
C SER A 47 -11.73 -11.46 5.47
N GLY A 48 -12.37 -12.55 5.90
CA GLY A 48 -11.92 -13.91 5.66
C GLY A 48 -10.98 -14.47 6.73
N ALA A 49 -10.27 -15.57 6.43
CA ALA A 49 -9.45 -16.27 7.40
C ALA A 49 -8.17 -15.53 7.78
N LEU A 50 -7.79 -15.59 9.04
CA LEU A 50 -6.50 -15.15 9.57
C LEU A 50 -5.92 -16.29 10.41
N ALA A 51 -4.80 -16.86 9.99
CA ALA A 51 -4.24 -18.07 10.60
C ALA A 51 -3.54 -17.81 11.94
N ARG A 52 -3.12 -16.56 12.20
CA ARG A 52 -2.41 -16.13 13.43
C ARG A 52 -1.21 -17.02 13.74
N SER A 53 -0.33 -17.20 12.78
CA SER A 53 0.84 -18.08 12.86
C SER A 53 2.12 -17.35 12.44
N GLU A 54 3.27 -17.86 12.89
CA GLU A 54 4.58 -17.36 12.46
C GLU A 54 4.78 -17.47 10.94
N ARG A 55 4.20 -18.50 10.31
CA ARG A 55 4.22 -18.66 8.86
C ARG A 55 3.47 -17.50 8.18
N GLU A 56 2.31 -17.12 8.68
CA GLU A 56 1.53 -15.99 8.14
C GLU A 56 2.25 -14.67 8.36
N LEU A 57 2.83 -14.44 9.53
CA LEU A 57 3.67 -13.27 9.79
C LEU A 57 4.82 -13.17 8.78
N ALA A 58 5.53 -14.27 8.54
CA ALA A 58 6.62 -14.30 7.57
C ALA A 58 6.13 -14.04 6.14
N ALA A 59 4.99 -14.61 5.73
CA ALA A 59 4.39 -14.42 4.42
C ALA A 59 3.92 -12.97 4.20
N VAL A 60 3.25 -12.35 5.20
CA VAL A 60 2.82 -10.95 5.15
C VAL A 60 4.01 -10.00 5.13
N ARG A 61 5.10 -10.33 5.79
CA ARG A 61 6.37 -9.55 5.66
C ARG A 61 6.98 -9.68 4.28
N ALA A 62 6.97 -10.88 3.71
CA ALA A 62 7.56 -11.12 2.39
C ALA A 62 6.77 -10.43 1.26
N VAL A 63 5.43 -10.40 1.33
CA VAL A 63 4.60 -9.78 0.30
C VAL A 63 4.79 -8.27 0.19
N ARG A 64 5.34 -7.59 1.22
CA ARG A 64 5.63 -6.15 1.18
C ARG A 64 6.51 -5.75 0.00
N GLU A 65 7.48 -6.60 -0.36
CA GLU A 65 8.37 -6.35 -1.50
C GLU A 65 7.59 -6.29 -2.82
N GLU A 66 6.70 -7.27 -3.07
CA GLU A 66 5.87 -7.27 -4.28
C GLU A 66 4.90 -6.08 -4.31
N VAL A 67 4.28 -5.76 -3.16
CA VAL A 67 3.39 -4.60 -3.05
C VAL A 67 4.16 -3.28 -3.29
N ARG A 68 5.37 -3.15 -2.75
CA ARG A 68 6.24 -1.96 -2.91
C ARG A 68 6.54 -1.67 -4.38
N ARG A 69 6.74 -2.70 -5.20
CA ARG A 69 7.09 -2.54 -6.61
C ARG A 69 6.08 -1.69 -7.37
N PHE A 70 4.79 -1.82 -7.08
CA PHE A 70 3.74 -1.00 -7.71
C PHE A 70 3.92 0.51 -7.51
N PHE A 71 4.66 0.96 -6.49
CA PHE A 71 4.91 2.37 -6.22
C PHE A 71 6.08 2.97 -7.01
N ALA A 72 6.85 2.13 -7.71
CA ALA A 72 8.05 2.53 -8.45
C ALA A 72 8.01 2.11 -9.93
N GLU A 73 7.07 1.28 -10.36
CA GLU A 73 6.98 0.74 -11.71
C GLU A 73 6.43 1.74 -12.72
N SER A 74 6.83 1.58 -13.98
CA SER A 74 6.16 2.22 -15.10
C SER A 74 4.75 1.64 -15.28
N ARG A 75 3.91 2.32 -16.07
CA ARG A 75 2.55 1.85 -16.33
C ARG A 75 2.53 0.47 -17.02
N ASP A 76 3.43 0.24 -17.96
CA ASP A 76 3.50 -1.03 -18.69
C ASP A 76 4.03 -2.15 -17.79
N ASP A 77 5.07 -1.90 -17.00
CA ASP A 77 5.61 -2.86 -16.04
C ASP A 77 4.56 -3.22 -14.97
N ALA A 78 3.82 -2.23 -14.48
CA ALA A 78 2.74 -2.45 -13.51
C ALA A 78 1.60 -3.30 -14.11
N ALA A 79 1.26 -3.11 -15.39
CA ALA A 79 0.28 -3.96 -16.06
C ALA A 79 0.75 -5.41 -16.17
N GLU A 80 2.01 -5.64 -16.54
CA GLU A 80 2.60 -6.98 -16.58
C GLU A 80 2.66 -7.60 -15.17
N HIS A 81 3.01 -6.81 -14.16
CA HIS A 81 3.03 -7.26 -12.78
C HIS A 81 1.63 -7.67 -12.29
N VAL A 82 0.61 -6.83 -12.51
CA VAL A 82 -0.79 -7.15 -12.22
C VAL A 82 -1.19 -8.48 -12.85
N ASN A 83 -0.95 -8.65 -14.16
CA ASN A 83 -1.31 -9.87 -14.87
C ASN A 83 -0.65 -11.10 -14.26
N ARG A 84 0.65 -11.02 -13.96
CA ARG A 84 1.40 -12.11 -13.32
C ARG A 84 0.81 -12.49 -11.95
N VAL A 85 0.50 -11.49 -11.11
CA VAL A 85 -0.11 -11.73 -9.79
C VAL A 85 -1.46 -12.44 -9.93
N LEU A 86 -2.32 -11.95 -10.81
CA LEU A 86 -3.66 -12.51 -11.01
C LEU A 86 -3.60 -13.94 -11.59
N GLU A 87 -2.70 -14.20 -12.54
CA GLU A 87 -2.48 -15.55 -13.09
C GLU A 87 -1.99 -16.53 -12.03
N GLN A 88 -0.97 -16.17 -11.27
CA GLN A 88 -0.38 -17.03 -10.23
C GLN A 88 -1.38 -17.37 -9.12
N ALA A 89 -2.25 -16.43 -8.79
CA ALA A 89 -3.31 -16.63 -7.81
C ALA A 89 -4.53 -17.37 -8.37
N ALA A 90 -4.58 -17.66 -9.67
CA ALA A 90 -5.79 -18.14 -10.36
C ALA A 90 -7.02 -17.28 -10.01
N ALA A 91 -6.83 -15.96 -10.01
CA ALA A 91 -7.80 -14.99 -9.56
C ALA A 91 -9.07 -15.00 -10.42
N LEU A 92 -10.22 -15.18 -9.76
CA LEU A 92 -11.55 -15.20 -10.41
C LEU A 92 -12.44 -14.13 -9.75
N PRO A 93 -12.51 -12.92 -10.31
CA PRO A 93 -13.28 -11.83 -9.74
C PRO A 93 -14.75 -12.19 -9.56
N ARG A 94 -15.29 -11.92 -8.37
CA ARG A 94 -16.70 -12.14 -8.00
C ARG A 94 -17.21 -10.93 -7.24
N LEU A 95 -18.42 -10.50 -7.52
CA LEU A 95 -19.10 -9.48 -6.74
C LEU A 95 -19.52 -10.06 -5.38
N VAL A 96 -19.13 -9.36 -4.32
CA VAL A 96 -19.49 -9.67 -2.94
C VAL A 96 -20.03 -8.42 -2.23
N LYS A 97 -20.73 -8.61 -1.11
CA LYS A 97 -21.21 -7.53 -0.26
C LYS A 97 -21.15 -7.98 1.20
N HIS A 98 -20.33 -7.29 2.02
CA HIS A 98 -20.16 -7.63 3.44
C HIS A 98 -19.58 -6.43 4.22
N ASP A 99 -19.62 -6.50 5.54
CA ASP A 99 -18.93 -5.62 6.50
C ASP A 99 -19.12 -4.11 6.28
N GLY A 100 -20.29 -3.71 5.76
CA GLY A 100 -20.62 -2.30 5.51
C GLY A 100 -20.16 -1.76 4.14
N TYR A 101 -19.40 -2.52 3.38
CA TYR A 101 -19.11 -2.22 1.98
C TYR A 101 -20.27 -2.64 1.08
N ASP A 102 -20.59 -1.83 0.07
CA ASP A 102 -21.53 -2.20 -0.98
C ASP A 102 -20.87 -3.20 -1.96
N TRP A 103 -21.50 -3.49 -3.07
CA TRP A 103 -21.00 -4.45 -4.06
C TRP A 103 -19.58 -4.11 -4.51
N HIS A 104 -18.62 -4.98 -4.20
CA HIS A 104 -17.22 -4.88 -4.58
C HIS A 104 -16.68 -6.24 -5.04
N LEU A 105 -15.45 -6.26 -5.57
CA LEU A 105 -14.86 -7.45 -6.16
C LEU A 105 -13.89 -8.12 -5.21
N HIS A 106 -14.10 -9.44 -4.97
CA HIS A 106 -13.06 -10.33 -4.47
C HIS A 106 -12.63 -11.28 -5.57
N ALA A 107 -11.36 -11.59 -5.69
CA ALA A 107 -10.84 -12.43 -6.75
C ALA A 107 -10.23 -13.75 -6.28
N VAL A 108 -10.07 -13.93 -4.96
CA VAL A 108 -9.63 -15.18 -4.33
C VAL A 108 -10.62 -15.60 -3.24
N PRO A 109 -10.64 -16.89 -2.82
CA PRO A 109 -11.47 -17.36 -1.73
C PRO A 109 -11.16 -16.65 -0.40
N ASN A 110 -12.18 -16.54 0.48
CA ASN A 110 -12.02 -15.92 1.81
C ASN A 110 -11.08 -16.70 2.74
N ASP A 111 -10.81 -17.97 2.46
CA ASP A 111 -9.89 -18.84 3.18
C ASP A 111 -8.48 -18.90 2.51
N ALA A 112 -8.26 -18.16 1.42
CA ALA A 112 -6.93 -18.00 0.87
C ALA A 112 -5.96 -17.37 1.89
N PRO A 113 -4.66 -17.67 1.84
CA PRO A 113 -3.64 -17.05 2.69
C PRO A 113 -3.73 -15.52 2.69
N PHE A 114 -3.52 -14.90 3.84
CA PHE A 114 -3.74 -13.46 4.00
C PHE A 114 -2.80 -12.63 3.10
N ASP A 115 -1.54 -13.02 2.96
CA ASP A 115 -0.59 -12.41 2.03
C ASP A 115 -1.06 -12.47 0.57
N GLN A 116 -1.64 -13.60 0.14
CA GLN A 116 -2.21 -13.73 -1.20
C GLN A 116 -3.41 -12.80 -1.40
N ARG A 117 -4.29 -12.69 -0.41
CA ARG A 117 -5.44 -11.77 -0.48
C ARG A 117 -4.98 -10.32 -0.59
N ILE A 118 -4.02 -9.90 0.23
CA ILE A 118 -3.41 -8.56 0.15
C ILE A 118 -2.88 -8.29 -1.26
N LEU A 119 -2.07 -9.20 -1.80
CA LEU A 119 -1.42 -8.98 -3.08
C LEU A 119 -2.42 -8.94 -4.25
N VAL A 120 -3.41 -9.84 -4.25
CA VAL A 120 -4.43 -9.89 -5.31
C VAL A 120 -5.35 -8.67 -5.25
N GLU A 121 -5.82 -8.26 -4.08
CA GLU A 121 -6.64 -7.06 -3.92
C GLU A 121 -5.86 -5.81 -4.34
N THR A 122 -4.58 -5.70 -3.94
CA THR A 122 -3.70 -4.62 -4.41
C THR A 122 -3.56 -4.63 -5.92
N ALA A 123 -3.30 -5.78 -6.55
CA ALA A 123 -3.18 -5.89 -8.00
C ALA A 123 -4.47 -5.47 -8.72
N MET A 124 -5.64 -5.84 -8.21
CA MET A 124 -6.92 -5.38 -8.75
C MET A 124 -7.09 -3.86 -8.64
N ALA A 125 -6.79 -3.28 -7.49
CA ALA A 125 -6.84 -1.83 -7.30
C ALA A 125 -5.85 -1.09 -8.22
N VAL A 126 -4.63 -1.63 -8.40
CA VAL A 126 -3.64 -1.09 -9.34
C VAL A 126 -4.12 -1.22 -10.79
N SER A 127 -4.84 -2.29 -11.15
CA SER A 127 -5.42 -2.43 -12.50
C SER A 127 -6.37 -1.27 -12.85
N ASP A 128 -7.13 -0.78 -11.88
CA ASP A 128 -7.99 0.39 -12.06
C ASP A 128 -7.18 1.67 -12.32
N LEU A 129 -6.07 1.86 -11.58
CA LEU A 129 -5.15 2.98 -11.83
C LEU A 129 -4.51 2.90 -13.22
N VAL A 130 -4.05 1.72 -13.64
CA VAL A 130 -3.46 1.50 -14.97
C VAL A 130 -4.47 1.84 -16.07
N ARG A 131 -5.72 1.36 -15.95
CA ARG A 131 -6.79 1.61 -16.92
C ARG A 131 -7.20 3.08 -16.99
N ALA A 132 -7.18 3.77 -15.85
CA ALA A 132 -7.54 5.19 -15.76
C ALA A 132 -6.37 6.15 -16.12
N ASP A 133 -5.18 5.64 -16.42
CA ASP A 133 -3.95 6.44 -16.58
C ASP A 133 -3.60 7.27 -15.33
N GLU A 134 -3.78 6.64 -14.16
CA GLU A 134 -3.65 7.27 -12.85
C GLU A 134 -2.55 6.62 -11.97
N LEU A 135 -1.71 5.73 -12.54
CA LEU A 135 -0.67 5.02 -11.79
C LEU A 135 0.28 5.98 -11.04
N GLY A 136 0.52 7.17 -11.59
CA GLY A 136 1.33 8.21 -10.95
C GLY A 136 0.79 8.75 -9.61
N ARG A 137 -0.35 8.21 -9.11
CA ARG A 137 -0.82 8.45 -7.74
C ARG A 137 -0.10 7.57 -6.71
N LEU A 138 0.49 6.48 -7.15
CA LEU A 138 1.39 5.66 -6.33
C LEU A 138 2.78 6.28 -6.39
N LYS A 139 3.34 6.66 -5.25
CA LYS A 139 4.59 7.44 -5.18
C LYS A 139 5.46 6.97 -4.03
N GLU A 140 6.75 7.16 -4.19
CA GLU A 140 7.69 7.18 -3.08
C GLU A 140 7.72 8.57 -2.44
N CYS A 141 8.04 8.62 -1.15
CA CYS A 141 8.19 9.89 -0.43
C CYS A 141 9.36 10.70 -0.98
N ALA A 142 9.13 11.99 -1.24
CA ALA A 142 10.16 12.87 -1.81
C ALA A 142 11.19 13.41 -0.79
N ALA A 143 11.25 12.88 0.42
CA ALA A 143 12.27 13.22 1.40
C ALA A 143 13.47 12.29 1.24
N ASP A 144 14.69 12.84 1.15
CA ASP A 144 15.93 12.11 0.84
C ASP A 144 16.26 11.01 1.86
N ASP A 145 15.74 11.12 3.08
CA ASP A 145 15.98 10.21 4.22
C ASP A 145 14.77 9.29 4.51
N CYS A 146 13.87 9.09 3.54
CA CYS A 146 12.62 8.36 3.75
C CYS A 146 12.35 7.39 2.60
N THR A 147 12.12 6.12 2.92
CA THR A 147 11.77 5.07 1.95
C THR A 147 10.28 4.72 1.96
N ALA A 148 9.45 5.53 2.66
CA ALA A 148 8.01 5.33 2.71
C ALA A 148 7.34 5.59 1.36
N VAL A 149 6.25 4.90 1.11
CA VAL A 149 5.39 5.10 -0.05
C VAL A 149 4.11 5.85 0.33
N LEU A 150 3.42 6.39 -0.66
CA LEU A 150 2.16 7.12 -0.44
C LEU A 150 1.20 6.96 -1.61
N VAL A 151 -0.07 7.08 -1.32
CA VAL A 151 -1.13 7.21 -2.33
C VAL A 151 -1.56 8.68 -2.37
N ASP A 152 -1.52 9.27 -3.56
CA ASP A 152 -1.93 10.66 -3.77
C ASP A 152 -3.38 10.73 -4.25
N LEU A 153 -4.32 10.78 -3.32
CA LEU A 153 -5.74 10.96 -3.60
C LEU A 153 -6.14 12.43 -3.75
N SER A 154 -5.18 13.37 -3.73
CA SER A 154 -5.47 14.78 -3.92
C SER A 154 -5.96 15.07 -5.35
N ARG A 155 -6.83 16.08 -5.48
CA ARG A 155 -7.39 16.48 -6.78
C ARG A 155 -6.31 16.84 -7.80
N ASN A 156 -5.24 17.48 -7.35
CA ASN A 156 -4.19 18.02 -8.22
C ASN A 156 -2.96 17.11 -8.32
N ARG A 157 -3.01 15.88 -7.76
CA ARG A 157 -1.88 14.94 -7.70
C ARG A 157 -0.59 15.57 -7.12
N SER A 158 -0.75 16.46 -6.13
CA SER A 158 0.35 17.31 -5.62
C SER A 158 1.01 16.78 -4.34
N LYS A 159 0.51 15.70 -3.75
CA LYS A 159 1.11 15.09 -2.57
C LYS A 159 2.48 14.50 -2.93
N ARG A 160 3.52 14.92 -2.21
CA ARG A 160 4.92 14.53 -2.45
C ARG A 160 5.53 13.80 -1.28
N PHE A 161 4.97 13.96 -0.08
CA PHE A 161 5.53 13.43 1.15
C PHE A 161 4.53 12.49 1.83
N CYS A 162 5.08 11.45 2.46
CA CYS A 162 4.28 10.53 3.27
C CYS A 162 3.78 11.23 4.56
N ASP A 163 2.77 10.59 5.18
CA ASP A 163 2.25 11.05 6.48
C ASP A 163 3.01 10.42 7.66
N VAL A 164 3.76 9.33 7.43
CA VAL A 164 4.40 8.52 8.46
C VAL A 164 5.44 9.33 9.27
N GLY A 165 6.39 9.95 8.58
CA GLY A 165 7.54 10.62 9.21
C GLY A 165 7.42 12.14 9.28
N ASN A 166 6.23 12.73 9.05
CA ASN A 166 6.05 14.19 8.95
C ASN A 166 7.05 14.85 7.97
N CYS A 167 7.40 14.13 6.89
CA CYS A 167 8.47 14.45 5.98
C CYS A 167 8.30 15.82 5.31
N GLY A 168 7.08 16.20 4.94
CA GLY A 168 6.80 17.51 4.35
C GLY A 168 7.19 18.67 5.27
N ASN A 169 6.84 18.59 6.56
CA ASN A 169 7.20 19.60 7.54
C ASN A 169 8.72 19.62 7.80
N ARG A 170 9.34 18.46 7.99
CA ARG A 170 10.80 18.34 8.18
C ARG A 170 11.57 18.98 7.03
N THR A 171 11.21 18.68 5.79
CA THR A 171 11.85 19.21 4.59
C THR A 171 11.67 20.74 4.51
N ASN A 172 10.46 21.24 4.76
CA ASN A 172 10.19 22.69 4.75
C ASN A 172 11.00 23.44 5.81
N VAL A 173 11.06 22.89 7.05
CA VAL A 173 11.85 23.49 8.14
C VAL A 173 13.35 23.48 7.79
N SER A 174 13.86 22.39 7.25
CA SER A 174 15.29 22.30 6.81
C SER A 174 15.59 23.34 5.74
N ALA A 175 14.77 23.45 4.71
CA ALA A 175 14.93 24.44 3.65
C ALA A 175 14.85 25.89 4.17
N TYR A 176 13.97 26.17 5.13
CA TYR A 176 13.89 27.49 5.77
C TYR A 176 15.16 27.83 6.54
N ARG A 177 15.67 26.88 7.33
CA ARG A 177 16.92 27.07 8.11
C ARG A 177 18.12 27.29 7.19
N ALA A 178 18.22 26.53 6.09
CA ALA A 178 19.28 26.69 5.10
C ALA A 178 19.26 28.10 4.47
N ARG A 179 18.08 28.60 4.04
CA ARG A 179 17.95 29.96 3.51
C ARG A 179 18.39 31.04 4.53
N ARG A 180 17.98 30.92 5.78
CA ARG A 180 18.41 31.86 6.84
C ARG A 180 19.92 31.87 7.09
N ALA A 181 20.56 30.69 7.01
CA ALA A 181 22.00 30.58 7.18
C ALA A 181 22.80 31.23 6.04
N LEU A 182 22.21 31.32 4.84
CA LEU A 182 22.80 31.97 3.66
C LEU A 182 22.54 33.48 3.58
N GLY A 183 21.85 34.05 4.59
CA GLY A 183 21.65 35.51 4.67
C GLY A 183 20.56 36.08 3.77
N ALA A 184 19.65 35.22 3.27
CA ALA A 184 18.48 35.61 2.48
C ALA A 184 17.22 35.77 3.34
#